data_4830a09d2d90af114a1d67365f3161a9
#
_entry.id   4830a09d2d90af114a1d67365f3161a9
#
_cell.length_a   1.000
_cell.length_b   1.000
_cell.length_c   1.000
_cell.angle_alpha   90.00
_cell.angle_beta   90.00
_cell.angle_gamma   90.00
#
_symmetry.space_group_name_H-M   'P 1'
#
loop_
_entity.id
_entity.type
_entity.pdbx_description
1 polymer ?
#
loop_
_entity_poly.entity_id
_entity_poly.type
_entity_poly.pdbx_seq_one_letter_code
_entity_poly.pdbx_strand_id
1 'polypeptide(L)'
;MQIQSNGLQLEIQVDGPEDGVPLLLIAGIGQQLIDWPDLLIAHLLDSGFRIIRFDHRDVGYSQNLKELGVPSIPMEFMKSMIGLGVNAPYKLSDMAADAKGILDALGIAQAHILGWSMGGMIVQRFALAYPQSTLSMTCIMTSSGVAKTRADILNLMRTGPSNNTFEAKLAYAMRINQMIMSPAYPEPEERMRARLTRSIERSLNAKASGTGTQRQTLAILQDAGRAREIHQIRVPTLVLHGNQDPMVGVSGGRDIASKIAGAKFVEFDGMGHDYPHELIPEMVREIQLITGL
;
A
#
# COMPACT_ATOMS: atom_id res chain seq x y z
N MET A 1 -5.72 -15.25 10.34
CA MET A 1 -7.00 -16.00 10.15
C MET A 1 -7.61 -15.64 8.82
N GLN A 2 -8.37 -16.56 8.21
CA GLN A 2 -9.02 -16.27 6.93
C GLN A 2 -10.48 -15.86 7.13
N ILE A 3 -10.93 -14.88 6.34
CA ILE A 3 -12.32 -14.44 6.30
C ILE A 3 -12.82 -14.33 4.86
N GLN A 4 -14.13 -14.38 4.69
CA GLN A 4 -14.79 -14.08 3.41
C GLN A 4 -14.98 -12.58 3.27
N SER A 5 -14.49 -12.02 2.17
CA SER A 5 -14.67 -10.61 1.82
C SER A 5 -14.79 -10.44 0.31
N ASN A 6 -15.83 -9.74 -0.15
CA ASN A 6 -16.05 -9.44 -1.58
C ASN A 6 -15.94 -10.69 -2.49
N GLY A 7 -16.43 -11.84 -2.01
CA GLY A 7 -16.40 -13.13 -2.75
C GLY A 7 -15.04 -13.84 -2.73
N LEU A 8 -14.06 -13.35 -1.96
CA LEU A 8 -12.72 -13.91 -1.84
C LEU A 8 -12.42 -14.35 -0.42
N GLN A 9 -11.53 -15.34 -0.27
CA GLN A 9 -10.89 -15.68 1.00
C GLN A 9 -9.67 -14.79 1.20
N LEU A 10 -9.67 -13.96 2.26
CA LEU A 10 -8.55 -13.08 2.59
C LEU A 10 -7.93 -13.46 3.92
N GLU A 11 -6.60 -13.48 3.96
CA GLU A 11 -5.84 -13.65 5.19
C GLU A 11 -5.76 -12.33 5.93
N ILE A 12 -6.20 -12.30 7.20
CA ILE A 12 -6.17 -11.12 8.05
C ILE A 12 -5.45 -11.40 9.37
N GLN A 13 -4.97 -10.34 9.98
CA GLN A 13 -4.50 -10.29 11.36
C GLN A 13 -5.11 -9.09 12.05
N VAL A 14 -5.60 -9.31 13.28
CA VAL A 14 -6.13 -8.26 14.15
C VAL A 14 -5.30 -8.25 15.42
N ASP A 15 -4.75 -7.09 15.76
CA ASP A 15 -3.92 -6.86 16.93
C ASP A 15 -4.53 -5.74 17.79
N GLY A 16 -4.28 -5.77 19.09
CA GLY A 16 -4.78 -4.78 20.05
C GLY A 16 -6.09 -5.16 20.73
N PRO A 17 -6.59 -4.31 21.64
CA PRO A 17 -7.79 -4.57 22.40
C PRO A 17 -9.04 -4.57 21.51
N GLU A 18 -10.05 -5.35 21.92
CA GLU A 18 -11.30 -5.48 21.16
C GLU A 18 -12.08 -4.16 21.08
N ASP A 19 -12.00 -3.35 22.12
CA ASP A 19 -12.59 -2.01 22.26
C ASP A 19 -11.67 -0.88 21.77
N GLY A 20 -10.48 -1.22 21.25
CA GLY A 20 -9.54 -0.23 20.68
C GLY A 20 -10.11 0.47 19.44
N VAL A 21 -9.57 1.66 19.15
CA VAL A 21 -9.99 2.45 17.99
C VAL A 21 -9.62 1.73 16.68
N PRO A 22 -10.59 1.38 15.82
CA PRO A 22 -10.33 0.59 14.63
C PRO A 22 -9.45 1.33 13.61
N LEU A 23 -8.32 0.72 13.24
CA LEU A 23 -7.39 1.20 12.22
C LEU A 23 -7.12 0.09 11.20
N LEU A 24 -7.62 0.26 9.98
CA LEU A 24 -7.37 -0.66 8.87
C LEU A 24 -6.13 -0.23 8.09
N LEU A 25 -5.14 -1.12 8.00
CA LEU A 25 -3.88 -0.89 7.30
C LEU A 25 -3.88 -1.57 5.93
N ILE A 26 -3.70 -0.79 4.85
CA ILE A 26 -3.71 -1.23 3.46
C ILE A 26 -2.29 -1.11 2.87
N ALA A 27 -1.65 -2.24 2.63
CA ALA A 27 -0.25 -2.32 2.22
C ALA A 27 -0.01 -1.91 0.76
N GLY A 28 1.26 -1.74 0.38
CA GLY A 28 1.70 -1.47 -0.98
C GLY A 28 1.58 -2.67 -1.92
N ILE A 29 1.99 -2.47 -3.17
CA ILE A 29 1.96 -3.50 -4.22
C ILE A 29 2.81 -4.72 -3.83
N GLY A 30 2.21 -5.92 -3.92
CA GLY A 30 2.88 -7.19 -3.62
C GLY A 30 3.26 -7.40 -2.15
N GLN A 31 2.95 -6.43 -1.27
CA GLN A 31 3.28 -6.51 0.15
C GLN A 31 2.26 -7.33 0.92
N GLN A 32 2.75 -8.06 1.92
CA GLN A 32 1.99 -8.92 2.79
C GLN A 32 1.65 -8.21 4.12
N LEU A 33 0.71 -8.72 4.88
CA LEU A 33 0.33 -8.19 6.19
C LEU A 33 1.50 -8.12 7.21
N ILE A 34 2.58 -8.89 6.98
CA ILE A 34 3.78 -8.91 7.81
C ILE A 34 4.84 -7.87 7.37
N ASP A 35 4.64 -7.17 6.26
CA ASP A 35 5.62 -6.23 5.72
C ASP A 35 5.50 -4.82 6.34
N TRP A 36 4.52 -4.60 7.21
CA TRP A 36 4.46 -3.41 8.04
C TRP A 36 5.58 -3.43 9.08
N PRO A 37 6.29 -2.30 9.31
CA PRO A 37 7.35 -2.26 10.32
C PRO A 37 6.84 -2.61 11.71
N ASP A 38 7.49 -3.57 12.39
CA ASP A 38 7.09 -4.00 13.74
C ASP A 38 7.06 -2.81 14.72
N LEU A 39 8.00 -1.84 14.57
CA LEU A 39 8.04 -0.62 15.39
C LEU A 39 6.82 0.28 15.16
N LEU A 40 6.38 0.44 13.91
CA LEU A 40 5.15 1.20 13.61
C LEU A 40 3.93 0.54 14.26
N ILE A 41 3.80 -0.78 14.11
CA ILE A 41 2.70 -1.54 14.73
C ILE A 41 2.72 -1.39 16.25
N ALA A 42 3.88 -1.52 16.89
CA ALA A 42 4.01 -1.35 18.33
C ALA A 42 3.54 0.02 18.80
N HIS A 43 4.02 1.10 18.17
CA HIS A 43 3.59 2.47 18.54
C HIS A 43 2.10 2.73 18.30
N LEU A 44 1.52 2.17 17.25
CA LEU A 44 0.07 2.29 17.00
C LEU A 44 -0.74 1.53 18.06
N LEU A 45 -0.28 0.33 18.47
CA LEU A 45 -0.92 -0.43 19.56
C LEU A 45 -0.84 0.33 20.89
N ASP A 46 0.34 0.88 21.21
CA ASP A 46 0.55 1.71 22.42
C ASP A 46 -0.34 2.97 22.43
N SER A 47 -0.74 3.43 21.24
CA SER A 47 -1.68 4.56 21.06
C SER A 47 -3.16 4.16 21.23
N GLY A 48 -3.47 2.89 21.53
CA GLY A 48 -4.84 2.42 21.75
C GLY A 48 -5.60 2.00 20.49
N PHE A 49 -4.92 1.82 19.35
CA PHE A 49 -5.56 1.31 18.15
C PHE A 49 -5.82 -0.21 18.22
N ARG A 50 -6.95 -0.62 17.64
CA ARG A 50 -7.21 -1.98 17.18
C ARG A 50 -6.82 -2.06 15.72
N ILE A 51 -5.70 -2.71 15.43
CA ILE A 51 -5.08 -2.73 14.10
C ILE A 51 -5.59 -3.93 13.31
N ILE A 52 -6.10 -3.70 12.11
CA ILE A 52 -6.51 -4.72 11.17
C ILE A 52 -5.54 -4.67 9.98
N ARG A 53 -4.83 -5.77 9.73
CA ARG A 53 -3.91 -5.96 8.60
C ARG A 53 -4.35 -7.15 7.78
N PHE A 54 -4.09 -7.13 6.48
CA PHE A 54 -4.48 -8.22 5.61
C PHE A 54 -3.52 -8.37 4.41
N ASP A 55 -3.47 -9.59 3.88
CA ASP A 55 -2.88 -9.84 2.58
C ASP A 55 -3.89 -9.47 1.50
N HIS A 56 -3.48 -8.65 0.54
CA HIS A 56 -4.30 -8.36 -0.63
C HIS A 56 -4.64 -9.61 -1.42
N ARG A 57 -5.72 -9.56 -2.24
CA ARG A 57 -5.92 -10.54 -3.31
C ARG A 57 -4.62 -10.78 -4.06
N ASP A 58 -4.31 -12.02 -4.42
CA ASP A 58 -3.08 -12.43 -5.11
C ASP A 58 -1.79 -12.36 -4.28
N VAL A 59 -1.86 -12.07 -2.98
CA VAL A 59 -0.68 -11.90 -2.12
C VAL A 59 -0.78 -12.83 -0.92
N GLY A 60 0.37 -13.35 -0.46
CA GLY A 60 0.49 -14.15 0.76
C GLY A 60 -0.47 -15.31 0.79
N TYR A 61 -1.22 -15.45 1.88
CA TYR A 61 -2.21 -16.52 2.07
C TYR A 61 -3.62 -16.15 1.62
N SER A 62 -3.84 -14.96 1.09
CA SER A 62 -5.11 -14.58 0.45
C SER A 62 -5.30 -15.31 -0.87
N GLN A 63 -6.56 -15.39 -1.30
CA GLN A 63 -6.94 -16.09 -2.54
C GLN A 63 -6.14 -15.58 -3.74
N ASN A 64 -5.54 -16.52 -4.47
CA ASN A 64 -4.81 -16.26 -5.69
C ASN A 64 -5.76 -16.36 -6.89
N LEU A 65 -5.71 -15.38 -7.78
CA LEU A 65 -6.57 -15.23 -8.94
C LEU A 65 -5.83 -15.53 -10.27
N LYS A 66 -4.93 -16.53 -10.25
CA LYS A 66 -4.11 -16.91 -11.42
C LYS A 66 -4.94 -17.25 -12.66
N GLU A 67 -6.17 -17.72 -12.48
CA GLU A 67 -7.13 -18.06 -13.54
C GLU A 67 -7.54 -16.84 -14.36
N LEU A 68 -7.43 -15.63 -13.83
CA LEU A 68 -7.72 -14.38 -14.56
C LEU A 68 -6.66 -14.04 -15.62
N GLY A 69 -5.51 -14.76 -15.59
CA GLY A 69 -4.38 -14.47 -16.48
C GLY A 69 -3.72 -13.11 -16.19
N VAL A 70 -2.86 -12.69 -17.09
CA VAL A 70 -2.20 -11.36 -17.06
C VAL A 70 -2.13 -10.81 -18.48
N PRO A 71 -2.85 -9.73 -18.80
CA PRO A 71 -2.68 -8.99 -20.05
C PRO A 71 -1.24 -8.47 -20.21
N SER A 72 -0.81 -8.21 -21.44
CA SER A 72 0.53 -7.69 -21.74
C SER A 72 0.75 -6.31 -21.11
N ILE A 73 1.53 -6.25 -20.03
CA ILE A 73 1.83 -4.99 -19.32
C ILE A 73 2.38 -3.90 -20.27
N PRO A 74 3.36 -4.18 -21.18
CA PRO A 74 3.83 -3.15 -22.11
C PRO A 74 2.72 -2.59 -23.01
N MET A 75 1.82 -3.45 -23.49
CA MET A 75 0.70 -3.03 -24.34
C MET A 75 -0.30 -2.17 -23.55
N GLU A 76 -0.66 -2.60 -22.34
CA GLU A 76 -1.60 -1.87 -21.49
C GLU A 76 -1.01 -0.54 -20.99
N PHE A 77 0.31 -0.49 -20.75
CA PHE A 77 1.01 0.75 -20.45
C PHE A 77 0.95 1.74 -21.62
N MET A 78 1.19 1.27 -22.85
CA MET A 78 1.05 2.12 -24.06
C MET A 78 -0.37 2.64 -24.23
N LYS A 79 -1.40 1.80 -24.01
CA LYS A 79 -2.80 2.24 -24.02
C LYS A 79 -3.07 3.34 -23.00
N SER A 80 -2.56 3.16 -21.77
CA SER A 80 -2.69 4.16 -20.69
C SER A 80 -2.09 5.52 -21.10
N MET A 81 -0.91 5.52 -21.76
CA MET A 81 -0.24 6.75 -22.19
C MET A 81 -1.03 7.54 -23.23
N ILE A 82 -1.80 6.88 -24.08
CA ILE A 82 -2.62 7.52 -25.13
C ILE A 82 -4.10 7.66 -24.73
N GLY A 83 -4.41 7.45 -23.44
CA GLY A 83 -5.76 7.62 -22.90
C GLY A 83 -6.76 6.53 -23.29
N LEU A 84 -6.30 5.40 -23.83
CA LEU A 84 -7.13 4.22 -24.06
C LEU A 84 -7.34 3.44 -22.78
N GLY A 85 -8.49 2.76 -22.67
CA GLY A 85 -8.83 1.93 -21.52
C GLY A 85 -7.82 0.78 -21.33
N VAL A 86 -7.34 0.62 -20.10
CA VAL A 86 -6.46 -0.47 -19.68
C VAL A 86 -7.28 -1.71 -19.34
N ASN A 87 -6.89 -2.87 -19.90
CA ASN A 87 -7.50 -4.14 -19.55
C ASN A 87 -6.81 -4.70 -18.29
N ALA A 88 -7.43 -4.48 -17.13
CA ALA A 88 -6.98 -5.01 -15.86
C ALA A 88 -7.91 -6.13 -15.38
N PRO A 89 -7.40 -7.27 -14.88
CA PRO A 89 -8.24 -8.38 -14.40
C PRO A 89 -9.13 -8.00 -13.20
N TYR A 90 -8.73 -7.00 -12.44
CA TYR A 90 -9.50 -6.33 -11.40
C TYR A 90 -9.01 -4.88 -11.23
N LYS A 91 -9.72 -4.09 -10.44
CA LYS A 91 -9.49 -2.66 -10.25
C LYS A 91 -9.07 -2.35 -8.82
N LEU A 92 -8.50 -1.16 -8.58
CA LEU A 92 -8.27 -0.69 -7.21
C LEU A 92 -9.59 -0.48 -6.43
N SER A 93 -10.71 -0.22 -7.12
CA SER A 93 -12.05 -0.20 -6.50
C SER A 93 -12.49 -1.57 -5.98
N ASP A 94 -12.10 -2.67 -6.65
CA ASP A 94 -12.39 -4.02 -6.17
C ASP A 94 -11.55 -4.34 -4.92
N MET A 95 -10.31 -3.85 -4.86
CA MET A 95 -9.46 -3.97 -3.68
C MET A 95 -9.94 -3.09 -2.52
N ALA A 96 -10.56 -1.94 -2.81
CA ALA A 96 -11.26 -1.13 -1.80
C ALA A 96 -12.52 -1.86 -1.27
N ALA A 97 -13.24 -2.57 -2.13
CA ALA A 97 -14.38 -3.40 -1.73
C ALA A 97 -13.93 -4.60 -0.86
N ASP A 98 -12.76 -5.18 -1.13
CA ASP A 98 -12.16 -6.18 -0.25
C ASP A 98 -11.92 -5.62 1.16
N ALA A 99 -11.32 -4.45 1.24
CA ALA A 99 -11.07 -3.76 2.51
C ALA A 99 -12.38 -3.46 3.26
N LYS A 100 -13.43 -3.04 2.56
CA LYS A 100 -14.77 -2.84 3.14
C LYS A 100 -15.37 -4.13 3.66
N GLY A 101 -15.31 -5.21 2.87
CA GLY A 101 -15.83 -6.51 3.28
C GLY A 101 -15.08 -7.10 4.49
N ILE A 102 -13.81 -6.75 4.71
CA ILE A 102 -13.08 -7.10 5.95
C ILE A 102 -13.73 -6.41 7.16
N LEU A 103 -14.01 -5.10 7.08
CA LEU A 103 -14.68 -4.37 8.16
C LEU A 103 -16.07 -4.97 8.45
N ASP A 104 -16.83 -5.28 7.39
CA ASP A 104 -18.16 -5.88 7.51
C ASP A 104 -18.12 -7.25 8.20
N ALA A 105 -17.18 -8.11 7.82
CA ALA A 105 -17.00 -9.43 8.41
C ALA A 105 -16.57 -9.37 9.89
N LEU A 106 -15.91 -8.28 10.30
CA LEU A 106 -15.54 -8.02 11.69
C LEU A 106 -16.60 -7.26 12.48
N GLY A 107 -17.73 -6.88 11.87
CA GLY A 107 -18.78 -6.08 12.51
C GLY A 107 -18.38 -4.62 12.78
N ILE A 108 -17.37 -4.11 12.07
CA ILE A 108 -16.84 -2.75 12.24
C ILE A 108 -17.52 -1.81 11.25
N ALA A 109 -18.41 -0.95 11.75
CA ALA A 109 -19.16 -0.01 10.92
C ALA A 109 -18.28 1.11 10.34
N GLN A 110 -17.34 1.62 11.13
CA GLN A 110 -16.44 2.72 10.78
C GLN A 110 -15.03 2.47 11.29
N ALA A 111 -14.02 2.87 10.52
CA ALA A 111 -12.62 2.78 10.92
C ALA A 111 -11.81 3.96 10.38
N HIS A 112 -10.66 4.21 10.97
CA HIS A 112 -9.59 4.99 10.35
C HIS A 112 -8.90 4.10 9.31
N ILE A 113 -8.63 4.64 8.12
CA ILE A 113 -8.06 3.87 7.01
C ILE A 113 -6.69 4.45 6.67
N LEU A 114 -5.66 3.64 6.77
CA LEU A 114 -4.28 4.03 6.47
C LEU A 114 -3.73 3.16 5.35
N GLY A 115 -3.11 3.77 4.34
CA GLY A 115 -2.48 3.03 3.26
C GLY A 115 -1.23 3.69 2.72
N TRP A 116 -0.28 2.88 2.28
CA TRP A 116 0.97 3.36 1.70
C TRP A 116 1.17 2.86 0.26
N SER A 117 1.82 3.66 -0.58
CA SER A 117 2.09 3.35 -1.99
C SER A 117 0.78 2.99 -2.72
N MET A 118 0.66 1.80 -3.32
CA MET A 118 -0.61 1.31 -3.88
C MET A 118 -1.74 1.30 -2.84
N GLY A 119 -1.46 0.93 -1.59
CA GLY A 119 -2.46 0.98 -0.51
C GLY A 119 -2.99 2.40 -0.29
N GLY A 120 -2.15 3.43 -0.43
CA GLY A 120 -2.57 4.83 -0.42
C GLY A 120 -3.50 5.20 -1.59
N MET A 121 -3.38 4.53 -2.73
CA MET A 121 -4.32 4.67 -3.84
C MET A 121 -5.66 3.98 -3.54
N ILE A 122 -5.60 2.83 -2.88
CA ILE A 122 -6.79 2.06 -2.47
C ILE A 122 -7.59 2.81 -1.41
N VAL A 123 -6.95 3.45 -0.40
CA VAL A 123 -7.67 4.23 0.62
C VAL A 123 -8.40 5.43 0.02
N GLN A 124 -7.86 6.04 -1.04
CA GLN A 124 -8.57 7.11 -1.79
C GLN A 124 -9.84 6.54 -2.44
N ARG A 125 -9.77 5.36 -3.09
CA ARG A 125 -10.94 4.66 -3.63
C ARG A 125 -11.92 4.23 -2.56
N PHE A 126 -11.42 3.79 -1.40
CA PHE A 126 -12.24 3.45 -0.25
C PHE A 126 -13.02 4.68 0.27
N ALA A 127 -12.35 5.80 0.50
CA ALA A 127 -12.98 7.03 0.99
C ALA A 127 -14.02 7.60 0.00
N LEU A 128 -13.80 7.45 -1.30
CA LEU A 128 -14.77 7.83 -2.35
C LEU A 128 -16.00 6.93 -2.34
N ALA A 129 -15.81 5.61 -2.22
CA ALA A 129 -16.88 4.62 -2.32
C ALA A 129 -17.65 4.43 -1.00
N TYR A 130 -16.96 4.56 0.14
CA TYR A 130 -17.49 4.25 1.48
C TYR A 130 -17.25 5.38 2.49
N PRO A 131 -17.66 6.63 2.20
CA PRO A 131 -17.39 7.77 3.09
C PRO A 131 -18.00 7.59 4.48
N GLN A 132 -19.13 6.87 4.59
CA GLN A 132 -19.79 6.61 5.87
C GLN A 132 -19.06 5.58 6.74
N SER A 133 -18.16 4.78 6.14
CA SER A 133 -17.33 3.81 6.87
C SER A 133 -15.91 4.33 7.14
N THR A 134 -15.61 5.58 6.75
CA THR A 134 -14.29 6.19 6.87
C THR A 134 -14.29 7.29 7.91
N LEU A 135 -13.66 7.06 9.07
CA LEU A 135 -13.48 8.09 10.11
C LEU A 135 -12.43 9.12 9.70
N SER A 136 -11.30 8.66 9.20
CA SER A 136 -10.25 9.46 8.58
C SER A 136 -9.47 8.64 7.56
N MET A 137 -8.72 9.31 6.69
CA MET A 137 -7.87 8.70 5.69
C MET A 137 -6.43 9.17 5.86
N THR A 138 -5.47 8.23 5.94
CA THR A 138 -4.03 8.54 5.92
C THR A 138 -3.39 7.93 4.67
N CYS A 139 -2.75 8.77 3.86
CA CYS A 139 -2.01 8.40 2.65
C CYS A 139 -0.51 8.57 2.90
N ILE A 140 0.28 7.49 2.79
CA ILE A 140 1.72 7.53 2.99
C ILE A 140 2.43 7.21 1.67
N MET A 141 3.42 8.02 1.27
CA MET A 141 4.28 7.83 0.07
C MET A 141 3.49 7.36 -1.17
N THR A 142 2.42 8.08 -1.54
CA THR A 142 1.49 7.69 -2.60
C THR A 142 1.13 8.87 -3.50
N SER A 143 0.32 8.62 -4.53
CA SER A 143 -0.13 9.64 -5.48
C SER A 143 -1.63 9.55 -5.76
N SER A 144 -2.21 10.61 -6.32
CA SER A 144 -3.60 10.64 -6.77
C SER A 144 -3.80 9.95 -8.14
N GLY A 145 -2.75 9.77 -8.91
CA GLY A 145 -2.78 9.21 -10.26
C GLY A 145 -1.53 8.39 -10.55
N VAL A 146 -0.98 8.53 -11.76
CA VAL A 146 0.26 7.85 -12.13
C VAL A 146 1.44 8.55 -11.46
N ALA A 147 2.23 7.78 -10.74
CA ALA A 147 3.43 8.27 -10.06
C ALA A 147 4.56 8.59 -11.07
N LYS A 148 5.35 9.61 -10.73
CA LYS A 148 6.65 9.84 -11.40
C LYS A 148 7.70 8.99 -10.71
N THR A 149 8.00 7.84 -11.30
CA THR A 149 9.03 6.92 -10.81
C THR A 149 10.35 7.18 -11.55
N ARG A 150 11.46 7.13 -10.85
CA ARG A 150 12.80 7.29 -11.44
C ARG A 150 13.10 6.18 -12.46
N ALA A 151 13.70 6.56 -13.60
CA ALA A 151 13.83 5.66 -14.76
C ALA A 151 14.67 4.40 -14.50
N ASP A 152 15.69 4.48 -13.66
CA ASP A 152 16.52 3.33 -13.29
C ASP A 152 15.77 2.30 -12.44
N ILE A 153 14.85 2.77 -11.57
CA ILE A 153 13.94 1.90 -10.81
C ILE A 153 12.98 1.19 -11.77
N LEU A 154 12.36 1.93 -12.70
CA LEU A 154 11.48 1.33 -13.70
C LEU A 154 12.19 0.27 -14.53
N ASN A 155 13.45 0.52 -14.92
CA ASN A 155 14.25 -0.44 -15.66
C ASN A 155 14.52 -1.71 -14.83
N LEU A 156 14.88 -1.56 -13.55
CA LEU A 156 15.07 -2.71 -12.67
C LEU A 156 13.76 -3.49 -12.46
N MET A 157 12.64 -2.82 -12.25
CA MET A 157 11.33 -3.48 -12.12
C MET A 157 10.93 -4.28 -13.37
N ARG A 158 11.33 -3.83 -14.56
CA ARG A 158 11.06 -4.56 -15.83
C ARG A 158 11.87 -5.84 -15.95
N THR A 159 13.07 -5.91 -15.36
CA THR A 159 13.92 -7.10 -15.45
C THR A 159 13.46 -8.22 -14.52
N GLY A 160 12.88 -7.89 -13.38
CA GLY A 160 12.51 -8.85 -12.36
C GLY A 160 13.72 -9.61 -11.77
N PRO A 161 13.48 -10.63 -10.94
CA PRO A 161 14.54 -11.52 -10.47
C PRO A 161 15.05 -12.38 -11.63
N SER A 162 16.34 -12.75 -11.61
CA SER A 162 17.00 -13.53 -12.70
C SER A 162 16.40 -14.92 -12.90
N ASN A 163 15.82 -15.49 -11.86
CA ASN A 163 15.09 -16.76 -11.87
C ASN A 163 14.17 -16.85 -10.65
N ASN A 164 13.51 -18.00 -10.44
CA ASN A 164 12.54 -18.21 -9.36
C ASN A 164 13.15 -18.76 -8.06
N THR A 165 14.47 -18.83 -7.90
CA THR A 165 15.08 -19.27 -6.64
C THR A 165 14.90 -18.23 -5.54
N PHE A 166 14.99 -18.67 -4.30
CA PHE A 166 14.96 -17.80 -3.13
C PHE A 166 16.07 -16.72 -3.21
N GLU A 167 17.30 -17.12 -3.55
CA GLU A 167 18.47 -16.26 -3.62
C GLU A 167 18.30 -15.16 -4.68
N ALA A 168 17.78 -15.51 -5.85
CA ALA A 168 17.53 -14.54 -6.91
C ALA A 168 16.43 -13.54 -6.52
N LYS A 169 15.37 -13.99 -5.87
CA LYS A 169 14.31 -13.13 -5.34
C LYS A 169 14.83 -12.20 -4.27
N LEU A 170 15.63 -12.73 -3.32
CA LEU A 170 16.22 -11.92 -2.26
C LEU A 170 17.19 -10.88 -2.81
N ALA A 171 18.09 -11.26 -3.71
CA ALA A 171 19.02 -10.33 -4.35
C ALA A 171 18.29 -9.21 -5.11
N TYR A 172 17.24 -9.54 -5.83
CA TYR A 172 16.40 -8.57 -6.52
C TYR A 172 15.68 -7.63 -5.54
N ALA A 173 15.04 -8.18 -4.49
CA ALA A 173 14.36 -7.40 -3.47
C ALA A 173 15.31 -6.48 -2.70
N MET A 174 16.50 -6.96 -2.33
CA MET A 174 17.57 -6.14 -1.72
C MET A 174 17.92 -4.97 -2.61
N ARG A 175 18.16 -5.21 -3.90
CA ARG A 175 18.54 -4.16 -4.86
C ARG A 175 17.44 -3.11 -5.02
N ILE A 176 16.17 -3.50 -5.14
CA ILE A 176 15.05 -2.55 -5.19
C ILE A 176 15.01 -1.71 -3.93
N ASN A 177 15.06 -2.36 -2.73
CA ASN A 177 14.96 -1.64 -1.46
C ASN A 177 16.14 -0.67 -1.26
N GLN A 178 17.37 -1.03 -1.64
CA GLN A 178 18.52 -0.13 -1.60
C GLN A 178 18.36 1.10 -2.49
N MET A 179 17.65 0.96 -3.64
CA MET A 179 17.41 2.09 -4.55
C MET A 179 16.31 3.04 -4.08
N ILE A 180 15.39 2.57 -3.25
CA ILE A 180 14.22 3.35 -2.82
C ILE A 180 14.26 3.80 -1.37
N MET A 181 15.20 3.26 -0.57
CA MET A 181 15.31 3.61 0.84
C MET A 181 15.69 5.08 1.05
N SER A 182 15.41 5.55 2.23
CA SER A 182 15.70 6.91 2.69
C SER A 182 17.21 7.21 2.73
N PRO A 183 17.71 8.16 1.95
CA PRO A 183 19.14 8.43 1.93
C PRO A 183 19.66 9.04 3.24
N ALA A 184 18.84 9.78 3.98
CA ALA A 184 19.23 10.34 5.28
C ALA A 184 19.10 9.33 6.44
N TYR A 185 18.37 8.24 6.24
CA TYR A 185 18.05 7.24 7.27
C TYR A 185 18.24 5.81 6.70
N PRO A 186 19.47 5.44 6.31
CA PRO A 186 19.69 4.16 5.64
C PRO A 186 19.39 2.97 6.56
N GLU A 187 18.56 2.05 6.11
CA GLU A 187 18.29 0.80 6.83
C GLU A 187 19.55 -0.07 6.83
N PRO A 188 20.00 -0.60 7.98
CA PRO A 188 21.11 -1.56 8.04
C PRO A 188 20.80 -2.79 7.15
N GLU A 189 21.82 -3.23 6.37
CA GLU A 189 21.65 -4.33 5.40
C GLU A 189 21.15 -5.62 6.06
N GLU A 190 21.63 -5.94 7.26
CA GLU A 190 21.21 -7.13 7.99
C GLU A 190 19.71 -7.10 8.31
N ARG A 191 19.20 -5.96 8.78
CA ARG A 191 17.76 -5.77 9.06
C ARG A 191 16.92 -5.89 7.78
N MET A 192 17.34 -5.21 6.70
CA MET A 192 16.70 -5.29 5.40
C MET A 192 16.64 -6.74 4.91
N ARG A 193 17.76 -7.45 4.98
CA ARG A 193 17.87 -8.86 4.58
C ARG A 193 16.93 -9.74 5.41
N ALA A 194 16.91 -9.57 6.73
CA ALA A 194 16.06 -10.39 7.62
C ALA A 194 14.56 -10.22 7.30
N ARG A 195 14.08 -8.96 7.15
CA ARG A 195 12.66 -8.73 6.82
C ARG A 195 12.29 -9.23 5.43
N LEU A 196 13.16 -9.05 4.42
CA LEU A 196 12.92 -9.53 3.06
C LEU A 196 12.95 -11.06 2.99
N THR A 197 13.85 -11.72 3.73
CA THR A 197 13.87 -13.17 3.88
C THR A 197 12.53 -13.66 4.41
N ARG A 198 12.05 -13.12 5.53
CA ARG A 198 10.75 -13.47 6.15
C ARG A 198 9.59 -13.33 5.15
N SER A 199 9.56 -12.23 4.41
CA SER A 199 8.51 -11.95 3.43
C SER A 199 8.54 -12.94 2.26
N ILE A 200 9.73 -13.21 1.70
CA ILE A 200 9.90 -14.13 0.57
C ILE A 200 9.57 -15.57 0.99
N GLU A 201 10.06 -16.04 2.14
CA GLU A 201 9.75 -17.37 2.66
C GLU A 201 8.23 -17.55 2.85
N ARG A 202 7.55 -16.56 3.45
CA ARG A 202 6.10 -16.60 3.61
C ARG A 202 5.38 -16.67 2.26
N SER A 203 5.82 -15.90 1.28
CA SER A 203 5.25 -15.92 -0.09
C SER A 203 5.45 -17.28 -0.78
N LEU A 204 6.62 -17.91 -0.60
CA LEU A 204 6.90 -19.25 -1.13
C LEU A 204 6.04 -20.32 -0.46
N ASN A 205 5.90 -20.26 0.86
CA ASN A 205 5.06 -21.19 1.64
C ASN A 205 3.57 -21.06 1.27
N ALA A 206 3.12 -19.85 0.99
CA ALA A 206 1.76 -19.57 0.54
C ALA A 206 1.50 -20.03 -0.91
N LYS A 207 2.54 -20.46 -1.65
CA LYS A 207 2.46 -20.80 -3.08
C LYS A 207 1.86 -19.66 -3.91
N ALA A 208 2.08 -18.41 -3.47
CA ALA A 208 1.61 -17.22 -4.17
C ALA A 208 2.16 -17.20 -5.59
N SER A 209 1.30 -16.93 -6.57
CA SER A 209 1.74 -16.84 -7.96
C SER A 209 2.55 -15.55 -8.15
N GLY A 210 3.68 -15.65 -8.83
CA GLY A 210 4.50 -14.47 -9.19
C GLY A 210 3.78 -13.46 -10.10
N THR A 211 2.54 -13.74 -10.50
CA THR A 211 1.74 -12.89 -11.42
C THR A 211 0.80 -11.93 -10.69
N GLY A 212 0.63 -12.07 -9.37
CA GLY A 212 -0.25 -11.19 -8.58
C GLY A 212 0.18 -9.72 -8.68
N THR A 213 1.46 -9.44 -8.49
CA THR A 213 2.02 -8.08 -8.61
C THR A 213 1.77 -7.47 -10.00
N GLN A 214 1.79 -8.29 -11.05
CA GLN A 214 1.51 -7.84 -12.42
C GLN A 214 0.06 -7.41 -12.59
N ARG A 215 -0.91 -8.17 -12.03
CA ARG A 215 -2.33 -7.79 -12.03
C ARG A 215 -2.58 -6.53 -11.22
N GLN A 216 -1.93 -6.38 -10.07
CA GLN A 216 -1.97 -5.14 -9.27
C GLN A 216 -1.40 -3.95 -10.03
N THR A 217 -0.30 -4.13 -10.78
CA THR A 217 0.25 -3.08 -11.66
C THR A 217 -0.78 -2.62 -12.71
N LEU A 218 -1.49 -3.56 -13.33
CA LEU A 218 -2.55 -3.25 -14.28
C LEU A 218 -3.72 -2.51 -13.61
N ALA A 219 -4.09 -2.87 -12.38
CA ALA A 219 -5.10 -2.16 -11.61
C ALA A 219 -4.69 -0.70 -11.33
N ILE A 220 -3.42 -0.45 -11.02
CA ILE A 220 -2.87 0.92 -10.85
C ILE A 220 -2.96 1.70 -12.16
N LEU A 221 -2.55 1.12 -13.27
CA LEU A 221 -2.60 1.78 -14.59
C LEU A 221 -4.02 2.10 -15.03
N GLN A 222 -4.96 1.20 -14.76
CA GLN A 222 -6.38 1.39 -15.09
C GLN A 222 -6.99 2.55 -14.28
N ASP A 223 -6.49 2.82 -13.09
CA ASP A 223 -7.04 3.78 -12.14
C ASP A 223 -6.43 5.20 -12.24
N ALA A 224 -5.71 5.50 -13.32
CA ALA A 224 -5.07 6.81 -13.53
C ALA A 224 -6.06 8.00 -13.46
N GLY A 225 -7.34 7.76 -13.74
CA GLY A 225 -8.41 8.77 -13.68
C GLY A 225 -8.78 9.24 -12.29
N ARG A 226 -8.40 8.51 -11.21
CA ARG A 226 -8.73 8.86 -9.81
C ARG A 226 -8.35 10.28 -9.44
N ALA A 227 -7.28 10.82 -9.99
CA ALA A 227 -6.84 12.18 -9.76
C ALA A 227 -7.90 13.25 -10.04
N ARG A 228 -8.92 12.94 -10.85
CA ARG A 228 -10.04 13.84 -11.17
C ARG A 228 -11.19 13.71 -10.18
N GLU A 229 -11.20 12.70 -9.33
CA GLU A 229 -12.31 12.35 -8.43
C GLU A 229 -12.00 12.68 -6.96
N ILE A 230 -10.73 12.65 -6.53
CA ILE A 230 -10.35 12.77 -5.13
C ILE A 230 -10.74 14.09 -4.47
N HIS A 231 -11.02 15.15 -5.26
CA HIS A 231 -11.57 16.41 -4.74
C HIS A 231 -12.95 16.24 -4.10
N GLN A 232 -13.62 15.10 -4.30
CA GLN A 232 -14.91 14.76 -3.69
C GLN A 232 -14.76 14.17 -2.29
N ILE A 233 -13.56 13.76 -1.87
CA ILE A 233 -13.31 13.25 -0.52
C ILE A 233 -13.54 14.36 0.50
N ARG A 234 -14.25 14.05 1.58
CA ARG A 234 -14.62 14.99 2.65
C ARG A 234 -14.19 14.55 4.04
N VAL A 235 -13.66 13.34 4.16
CA VAL A 235 -13.17 12.82 5.44
C VAL A 235 -11.87 13.51 5.85
N PRO A 236 -11.58 13.66 7.15
CA PRO A 236 -10.29 14.13 7.62
C PRO A 236 -9.15 13.37 6.94
N THR A 237 -8.23 14.09 6.32
CA THR A 237 -7.18 13.49 5.47
C THR A 237 -5.80 13.93 5.90
N LEU A 238 -4.91 12.95 6.12
CA LEU A 238 -3.48 13.13 6.36
C LEU A 238 -2.68 12.56 5.18
N VAL A 239 -1.69 13.31 4.72
CA VAL A 239 -0.75 12.86 3.69
C VAL A 239 0.67 12.97 4.25
N LEU A 240 1.38 11.85 4.34
CA LEU A 240 2.78 11.76 4.79
C LEU A 240 3.66 11.37 3.60
N HIS A 241 4.74 12.11 3.34
CA HIS A 241 5.59 11.84 2.19
C HIS A 241 7.03 12.27 2.39
N GLY A 242 7.97 11.46 1.93
CA GLY A 242 9.38 11.81 1.90
C GLY A 242 9.75 12.65 0.69
N ASN A 243 10.57 13.68 0.88
CA ASN A 243 10.99 14.54 -0.24
C ASN A 243 12.07 13.91 -1.14
N GLN A 244 12.65 12.79 -0.72
CA GLN A 244 13.64 12.03 -1.49
C GLN A 244 13.07 10.70 -2.04
N ASP A 245 11.73 10.56 -2.07
CA ASP A 245 11.08 9.35 -2.60
C ASP A 245 11.32 9.21 -4.12
N PRO A 246 12.10 8.20 -4.56
CA PRO A 246 12.42 8.02 -5.97
C PRO A 246 11.41 7.10 -6.68
N MET A 247 10.53 6.41 -5.94
CA MET A 247 9.50 5.50 -6.46
C MET A 247 8.20 6.26 -6.78
N VAL A 248 7.73 7.03 -5.81
CA VAL A 248 6.57 7.91 -5.94
C VAL A 248 7.01 9.32 -5.54
N GLY A 249 7.40 10.14 -6.50
CA GLY A 249 7.89 11.48 -6.19
C GLY A 249 6.93 12.26 -5.29
N VAL A 250 7.48 13.06 -4.37
CA VAL A 250 6.74 13.86 -3.37
C VAL A 250 5.63 14.74 -3.97
N SER A 251 5.74 15.09 -5.24
CA SER A 251 4.69 15.78 -5.99
C SER A 251 3.35 15.04 -5.99
N GLY A 252 3.37 13.70 -5.84
CA GLY A 252 2.17 12.88 -5.72
C GLY A 252 1.41 13.16 -4.43
N GLY A 253 2.10 13.25 -3.30
CA GLY A 253 1.50 13.61 -2.01
C GLY A 253 1.02 15.06 -1.96
N ARG A 254 1.82 15.98 -2.49
CA ARG A 254 1.42 17.39 -2.60
C ARG A 254 0.16 17.57 -3.47
N ASP A 255 0.04 16.80 -4.56
CA ASP A 255 -1.14 16.81 -5.43
C ASP A 255 -2.40 16.31 -4.68
N ILE A 256 -2.29 15.22 -3.90
CA ILE A 256 -3.41 14.75 -3.06
C ILE A 256 -3.86 15.85 -2.10
N ALA A 257 -2.92 16.43 -1.35
CA ALA A 257 -3.24 17.44 -0.35
C ALA A 257 -3.85 18.71 -0.97
N SER A 258 -3.41 19.10 -2.17
CA SER A 258 -3.95 20.27 -2.87
C SER A 258 -5.38 20.09 -3.38
N LYS A 259 -5.80 18.84 -3.62
CA LYS A 259 -7.12 18.51 -4.18
C LYS A 259 -8.19 18.22 -3.12
N ILE A 260 -7.78 17.74 -1.96
CA ILE A 260 -8.71 17.36 -0.88
C ILE A 260 -8.82 18.51 0.11
N ALA A 261 -10.00 19.09 0.24
CA ALA A 261 -10.22 20.22 1.14
C ALA A 261 -9.92 19.85 2.59
N GLY A 262 -9.10 20.64 3.28
CA GLY A 262 -8.70 20.41 4.67
C GLY A 262 -7.66 19.31 4.87
N ALA A 263 -7.09 18.74 3.81
CA ALA A 263 -6.04 17.75 3.96
C ALA A 263 -4.77 18.36 4.58
N LYS A 264 -4.22 17.69 5.59
CA LYS A 264 -2.92 18.00 6.17
C LYS A 264 -1.82 17.29 5.38
N PHE A 265 -0.79 18.03 4.98
CA PHE A 265 0.41 17.46 4.33
C PHE A 265 1.61 17.61 5.25
N VAL A 266 2.31 16.51 5.49
CA VAL A 266 3.58 16.48 6.23
C VAL A 266 4.66 15.90 5.32
N GLU A 267 5.71 16.68 5.12
CA GLU A 267 6.85 16.29 4.30
C GLU A 267 8.03 15.98 5.20
N PHE A 268 8.62 14.79 5.01
CA PHE A 268 9.79 14.35 5.76
C PHE A 268 11.05 14.55 4.94
N ASP A 269 11.98 15.34 5.48
CA ASP A 269 13.26 15.59 4.82
C ASP A 269 14.14 14.34 4.83
N GLY A 270 14.77 14.04 3.69
CA GLY A 270 15.65 12.87 3.52
C GLY A 270 14.96 11.50 3.53
N MET A 271 13.64 11.44 3.65
CA MET A 271 12.87 10.19 3.57
C MET A 271 12.67 9.76 2.12
N GLY A 272 12.88 8.47 1.85
CA GLY A 272 12.63 7.78 0.59
C GLY A 272 11.26 7.11 0.51
N HIS A 273 11.23 5.90 -0.10
CA HIS A 273 10.01 5.09 -0.23
C HIS A 273 10.02 3.93 0.76
N ASP A 274 10.24 4.22 2.02
CA ASP A 274 10.34 3.27 3.13
C ASP A 274 9.87 3.90 4.44
N TYR A 275 10.04 3.18 5.55
CA TYR A 275 9.70 3.62 6.90
C TYR A 275 10.95 3.72 7.76
N PRO A 276 11.67 4.86 7.74
CA PRO A 276 12.80 5.06 8.65
C PRO A 276 12.36 4.95 10.11
N HIS A 277 13.07 4.17 10.91
CA HIS A 277 12.75 3.99 12.33
C HIS A 277 12.72 5.31 13.09
N GLU A 278 13.61 6.23 12.70
CA GLU A 278 13.77 7.56 13.28
C GLU A 278 12.53 8.44 13.10
N LEU A 279 11.79 8.24 12.01
CA LEU A 279 10.60 9.03 11.67
C LEU A 279 9.28 8.41 12.14
N ILE A 280 9.28 7.13 12.52
CA ILE A 280 8.05 6.42 12.94
C ILE A 280 7.35 7.13 14.11
N PRO A 281 8.04 7.60 15.18
CA PRO A 281 7.35 8.29 16.27
C PRO A 281 6.62 9.57 15.81
N GLU A 282 7.22 10.32 14.88
CA GLU A 282 6.58 11.52 14.33
C GLU A 282 5.39 11.15 13.43
N MET A 283 5.52 10.11 12.59
CA MET A 283 4.41 9.61 11.77
C MET A 283 3.23 9.19 12.64
N VAL A 284 3.48 8.46 13.72
CA VAL A 284 2.43 8.02 14.65
C VAL A 284 1.77 9.20 15.34
N ARG A 285 2.54 10.19 15.80
CA ARG A 285 1.99 11.44 16.37
C ARG A 285 1.04 12.13 15.39
N GLU A 286 1.40 12.23 14.12
CA GLU A 286 0.54 12.84 13.10
C GLU A 286 -0.73 12.00 12.86
N ILE A 287 -0.62 10.67 12.90
CA ILE A 287 -1.78 9.76 12.83
C ILE A 287 -2.69 9.94 14.04
N GLN A 288 -2.15 10.02 15.25
CA GLN A 288 -2.94 10.30 16.47
C GLN A 288 -3.72 11.62 16.34
N LEU A 289 -3.06 12.70 15.91
CA LEU A 289 -3.70 14.00 15.75
C LEU A 289 -4.89 13.97 14.78
N ILE A 290 -4.79 13.25 13.66
CA ILE A 290 -5.91 13.16 12.68
C ILE A 290 -7.01 12.22 13.15
N THR A 291 -6.70 11.26 14.01
CA THR A 291 -7.66 10.29 14.54
C THR A 291 -8.32 10.74 15.84
N GLY A 292 -7.79 11.76 16.51
CA GLY A 292 -8.31 12.28 17.76
C GLY A 292 -7.84 11.51 19.01
N LEU A 293 -6.72 10.78 18.92
CA LEU A 293 -6.06 10.05 19.99
C LEU A 293 -4.91 10.83 20.60
#